data_4edb1269f7594c90aec6f17b8d045afa
#
_entry.id   4edb1269f7594c90aec6f17b8d045afa
#
_cell.length_a   1.000
_cell.length_b   1.000
_cell.length_c   1.000
_cell.angle_alpha   90.00
_cell.angle_beta   90.00
_cell.angle_gamma   90.00
#
_symmetry.space_group_name_H-M   'P 1'
#
loop_
_entity.id
_entity.type
_entity.pdbx_description
1 polymer ?
#
loop_
_entity_poly.entity_id
_entity_poly.type
_entity_poly.pdbx_seq_one_letter_code
_entity_poly.pdbx_strand_id
1 'polypeptide(L)' 'MYKAQFKRHNPYESWTTIGTYGSEQAAMSAAMSYKNKGMIVVRVVDKNGSVIYSN' A
#
# COMPACT_ATOMS: atom_id res chain seq x y z
N MET A 1 -13.65 2.57 -0.26
CA MET A 1 -12.67 1.64 -0.84
C MET A 1 -11.29 1.99 -0.34
N TYR A 2 -10.46 1.00 -0.19
CA TYR A 2 -9.10 1.17 0.29
C TYR A 2 -8.14 0.70 -0.79
N LYS A 3 -7.06 1.45 -0.97
CA LYS A 3 -6.04 1.09 -1.96
C LYS A 3 -4.76 0.69 -1.24
N ALA A 4 -4.22 -0.47 -1.60
CA ALA A 4 -2.91 -0.87 -1.13
C ALA A 4 -1.91 -0.47 -2.20
N GLN A 5 -0.83 0.17 -1.80
CA GLN A 5 0.16 0.70 -2.73
C GLN A 5 1.57 0.33 -2.27
N PHE A 6 2.46 0.25 -3.21
CA PHE A 6 3.85 -0.03 -2.91
C PHE A 6 4.77 0.76 -3.84
N LYS A 7 6.01 0.88 -3.44
CA LYS A 7 7.08 1.36 -4.31
C LYS A 7 8.40 0.83 -3.79
N ARG A 8 9.41 0.84 -4.62
CA ARG A 8 10.74 0.51 -4.18
C ARG A 8 11.26 1.61 -3.27
N HIS A 9 12.26 1.30 -2.48
CA HIS A 9 12.86 2.25 -1.56
C HIS A 9 13.72 3.25 -2.33
N ASN A 10 13.07 4.02 -3.20
CA ASN A 10 13.69 4.93 -4.12
C ASN A 10 12.86 6.22 -4.16
N PRO A 11 13.44 7.39 -3.80
CA PRO A 11 12.68 8.63 -3.74
C PRO A 11 12.14 9.09 -5.08
N TYR A 12 12.66 8.58 -6.17
CA TYR A 12 12.20 8.98 -7.51
C TYR A 12 11.08 8.11 -8.04
N GLU A 13 10.70 7.09 -7.33
CA GLU A 13 9.68 6.16 -7.80
C GLU A 13 8.31 6.56 -7.29
N SER A 14 7.31 6.43 -8.16
CA SER A 14 5.93 6.71 -7.79
C SER A 14 5.28 5.48 -7.16
N TRP A 15 4.25 5.71 -6.35
CA TRP A 15 3.48 4.62 -5.77
C TRP A 15 2.72 3.87 -6.86
N THR A 16 2.74 2.54 -6.75
CA THR A 16 1.99 1.65 -7.63
C THR A 16 0.86 1.03 -6.83
N THR A 17 -0.37 1.08 -7.35
CA THR A 17 -1.50 0.48 -6.67
C THR A 17 -1.49 -1.02 -6.89
N ILE A 18 -1.48 -1.78 -5.78
CA ILE A 18 -1.57 -3.24 -5.81
C ILE A 18 -2.99 -3.64 -6.17
N GLY A 19 -3.95 -2.98 -5.55
CA GLY A 19 -5.36 -3.30 -5.77
C GLY A 19 -6.23 -2.41 -4.92
N THR A 20 -7.54 -2.52 -5.14
CA THR A 20 -8.55 -1.77 -4.39
C THR A 20 -9.39 -2.79 -3.62
N TYR A 21 -9.65 -2.49 -2.35
CA TYR A 21 -10.30 -3.44 -1.45
C TYR A 21 -11.46 -2.80 -0.74
N GLY A 22 -12.45 -3.61 -0.39
CA GLY A 22 -13.64 -3.14 0.28
C GLY A 22 -13.46 -2.93 1.79
N SER A 23 -12.37 -3.43 2.37
CA SER A 23 -12.12 -3.26 3.79
C SER A 23 -10.65 -2.91 4.03
N GLU A 24 -10.43 -2.21 5.15
CA GLU A 24 -9.08 -1.85 5.56
C GLU A 24 -8.22 -3.09 5.79
N GLN A 25 -8.80 -4.10 6.42
CA GLN A 25 -8.06 -5.32 6.71
C GLN A 25 -7.57 -6.02 5.46
N ALA A 26 -8.42 -6.09 4.43
CA ALA A 26 -8.04 -6.72 3.17
C ALA A 26 -6.91 -5.95 2.50
N ALA A 27 -7.00 -4.61 2.50
CA ALA A 27 -5.95 -3.77 1.93
C ALA A 27 -4.64 -3.94 2.69
N MET A 28 -4.71 -3.99 4.01
CA MET A 28 -3.50 -4.17 4.83
C MET A 28 -2.86 -5.53 4.60
N SER A 29 -3.67 -6.57 4.45
CA SER A 29 -3.14 -7.90 4.14
C SER A 29 -2.38 -7.91 2.83
N ALA A 30 -2.92 -7.25 1.80
CA ALA A 30 -2.24 -7.15 0.51
C ALA A 30 -0.93 -6.36 0.64
N ALA A 31 -0.96 -5.25 1.38
CA ALA A 31 0.23 -4.44 1.58
C ALA A 31 1.31 -5.22 2.31
N MET A 32 0.93 -5.95 3.36
CA MET A 32 1.89 -6.74 4.14
C MET A 32 2.50 -7.86 3.32
N SER A 33 1.73 -8.44 2.41
CA SER A 33 2.23 -9.47 1.52
C SER A 33 3.36 -8.94 0.64
N TYR A 34 3.23 -7.71 0.17
CA TYR A 34 4.29 -7.08 -0.62
C TYR A 34 5.46 -6.65 0.25
N LYS A 35 5.19 -6.17 1.45
CA LYS A 35 6.24 -5.77 2.38
C LYS A 35 7.21 -6.92 2.64
N ASN A 36 6.69 -8.14 2.73
CA ASN A 36 7.51 -9.31 3.02
C ASN A 36 8.45 -9.69 1.88
N LYS A 37 8.31 -9.07 0.72
CA LYS A 37 9.22 -9.30 -0.39
C LYS A 37 10.53 -8.54 -0.25
N GLY A 38 10.61 -7.65 0.74
CA GLY A 38 11.81 -6.89 1.02
C GLY A 38 12.08 -5.77 0.03
N MET A 39 12.90 -4.81 0.45
CA MET A 39 13.35 -3.70 -0.40
C MET A 39 12.24 -2.82 -0.96
N ILE A 40 11.04 -2.92 -0.41
CA ILE A 40 9.91 -2.08 -0.83
C ILE A 40 9.23 -1.50 0.39
N VAL A 41 8.57 -0.36 0.17
CA VAL A 41 7.73 0.28 1.18
C VAL A 41 6.29 0.16 0.71
N VAL A 42 5.37 0.06 1.65
CA VAL A 42 3.95 -0.11 1.35
C VAL A 42 3.14 0.89 2.15
N ARG A 43 1.94 1.17 1.65
CA ARG A 43 0.99 2.00 2.38
C ARG A 43 -0.42 1.61 1.98
N VAL A 44 -1.38 1.99 2.84
CA VAL A 44 -2.80 1.84 2.54
C VAL A 44 -3.42 3.21 2.62
N VAL A 45 -4.18 3.58 1.60
CA VAL A 45 -4.90 4.85 1.57
C VAL A 45 -6.40 4.58 1.48
N ASP A 46 -7.19 5.46 2.08
CA ASP A 46 -8.64 5.33 2.04
C ASP A 46 -9.22 6.01 0.79
N LYS A 47 -10.54 6.06 0.71
CA LYS A 47 -11.22 6.63 -0.45
C LYS A 47 -10.95 8.14 -0.61
N ASN A 48 -10.54 8.79 0.46
CA ASN A 48 -10.25 10.22 0.44
C ASN A 48 -8.78 10.52 0.14
N GLY A 49 -7.97 9.47 -0.04
CA GLY A 49 -6.55 9.64 -0.28
C GLY A 49 -5.72 9.79 0.98
N SER A 50 -6.33 9.60 2.15
CA SER A 50 -5.63 9.68 3.42
C SER A 50 -4.85 8.39 3.67
N VAL A 51 -3.60 8.52 4.07
CA VAL A 51 -2.78 7.36 4.39
C VAL A 51 -3.16 6.86 5.78
N ILE A 52 -3.70 5.66 5.85
CA ILE A 52 -4.13 5.06 7.11
C ILE A 52 -3.11 4.06 7.65
N TYR A 53 -2.19 3.66 6.82
CA TYR A 53 -1.10 2.78 7.23
C TYR A 53 0.09 3.03 6.30
N SER A 54 1.26 3.11 6.87
CA SER A 54 2.48 3.17 6.07
C SER A 54 3.59 2.41 6.78
N ASN A 55 4.43 1.87 5.96
CA ASN A 55 5.56 1.09 6.45
C ASN A 55 6.75 2.00 6.76
#